data_17005f431c032a955ac953589a836ce1
#
_entry.id   17005f431c032a955ac953589a836ce1
#
_cell.length_a   1.000
_cell.length_b   1.000
_cell.length_c   1.000
_cell.angle_alpha   90.00
_cell.angle_beta   90.00
_cell.angle_gamma   90.00
#
_symmetry.space_group_name_H-M   'P 1'
#
loop_
_entity.id
_entity.type
_entity.pdbx_description
1 polymer ?
#
loop_
_entity_poly.entity_id
_entity_poly.type
_entity_poly.pdbx_seq_one_letter_code
_entity_poly.pdbx_strand_id
1 'polypeptide(L)'
;MTLVLRYAARSDRGLVRSNNEDSVYAGARLLALADGMGGHAAGEVASQLVIAALAPLDDDEPGGDLLDALADAVHAGNGAIADHVRAEPELDGMGTTLTAFLFAGKRLGMVHIGDSRAYLMRDGELTQISKDDTFVQTLVDEGRITPEQAHNHPQRSLIMRALTGAPVEPTLIMREAHAGDRYLLCSDGLSDPVSHETIAEALEIPDVSAAADRLIELALRSGGPDNVTVVVADVVELDYGQTRPIVAGAVSTDADTDTPPPNTAAGRAAAIQRALKEPEPAEDESDSETTESENSKPKKRRLRWLIAAVLVVLIALAGLAIARRVVLNNYYVSAHEGNVSIMQGVQGSLLGYRLQRPDLVGCLDSRGDMSLVSYGEAASNLSCKYLKVSDLRPSERQQVETGLPGGTLDEAIG
;
A
#
# COMPACT_ATOMS: atom_id res chain seq x y z
N MET A 1 -28.77 2.62 -33.67
CA MET A 1 -28.28 2.32 -32.31
C MET A 1 -26.77 2.45 -32.33
N THR A 2 -26.23 3.18 -31.40
CA THR A 2 -24.78 3.36 -31.22
C THR A 2 -24.34 2.60 -29.98
N LEU A 3 -23.10 2.14 -29.95
CA LEU A 3 -22.51 1.59 -28.73
C LEU A 3 -22.20 2.75 -27.78
N VAL A 4 -22.67 2.61 -26.54
CA VAL A 4 -22.45 3.55 -25.44
C VAL A 4 -22.05 2.80 -24.17
N LEU A 5 -21.43 3.51 -23.24
CA LEU A 5 -21.08 2.96 -21.93
C LEU A 5 -22.21 3.21 -20.91
N ARG A 6 -22.50 2.16 -20.11
CA ARG A 6 -23.27 2.24 -18.86
C ARG A 6 -22.31 1.87 -17.73
N TYR A 7 -22.04 2.81 -16.83
CA TYR A 7 -20.94 2.69 -15.90
C TYR A 7 -21.34 3.00 -14.46
N ALA A 8 -20.56 2.47 -13.54
CA ALA A 8 -20.54 2.82 -12.12
C ALA A 8 -19.10 2.85 -11.63
N ALA A 9 -18.80 3.77 -10.74
CA ALA A 9 -17.52 3.84 -10.04
C ALA A 9 -17.75 3.87 -8.54
N ARG A 10 -16.85 3.24 -7.79
CA ARG A 10 -16.83 3.25 -6.31
C ARG A 10 -15.38 3.35 -5.85
N SER A 11 -15.19 4.10 -4.78
CA SER A 11 -13.90 4.19 -4.09
C SER A 11 -14.12 4.14 -2.59
N ASP A 12 -13.28 3.43 -1.88
CA ASP A 12 -13.34 3.26 -0.44
C ASP A 12 -11.92 3.25 0.12
N ARG A 13 -11.71 3.95 1.24
CA ARG A 13 -10.39 4.05 1.91
C ARG A 13 -9.87 2.71 2.43
N GLY A 14 -10.70 1.69 2.52
CA GLY A 14 -10.37 0.45 3.20
C GLY A 14 -10.39 0.58 4.73
N LEU A 15 -9.89 -0.45 5.42
CA LEU A 15 -9.96 -0.53 6.89
C LEU A 15 -8.63 -0.22 7.58
N VAL A 16 -7.53 -0.18 6.83
CA VAL A 16 -6.16 -0.05 7.36
C VAL A 16 -5.58 1.35 7.09
N ARG A 17 -5.82 1.91 5.91
CA ARG A 17 -5.29 3.22 5.51
C ARG A 17 -5.98 4.37 6.24
N SER A 18 -5.26 5.47 6.46
CA SER A 18 -5.79 6.70 7.09
C SER A 18 -6.51 7.63 6.11
N ASN A 19 -6.09 7.65 4.85
CA ASN A 19 -6.61 8.45 3.75
C ASN A 19 -6.89 7.58 2.53
N ASN A 20 -7.56 8.14 1.54
CA ASN A 20 -7.78 7.53 0.25
C ASN A 20 -6.90 8.25 -0.77
N GLU A 21 -5.92 7.54 -1.35
CA GLU A 21 -4.99 8.05 -2.35
C GLU A 21 -5.40 7.66 -3.78
N ASP A 22 -6.41 6.78 -3.92
CA ASP A 22 -7.00 6.43 -5.21
C ASP A 22 -7.84 7.58 -5.76
N SER A 23 -7.78 7.78 -7.06
CA SER A 23 -8.66 8.70 -7.80
C SER A 23 -9.30 8.00 -8.98
N VAL A 24 -10.58 8.25 -9.22
CA VAL A 24 -11.33 7.62 -10.31
C VAL A 24 -12.22 8.62 -11.04
N TYR A 25 -12.28 8.46 -12.36
CA TYR A 25 -13.22 9.14 -13.26
C TYR A 25 -13.94 8.10 -14.12
N ALA A 26 -15.25 8.16 -14.17
CA ALA A 26 -16.05 7.34 -15.07
C ALA A 26 -17.08 8.21 -15.78
N GLY A 27 -16.92 8.36 -17.09
CA GLY A 27 -17.74 9.21 -17.95
C GLY A 27 -18.24 8.48 -19.20
N ALA A 28 -18.88 9.23 -20.08
CA ALA A 28 -19.49 8.69 -21.30
C ALA A 28 -18.49 8.03 -22.24
N ARG A 29 -17.24 8.50 -22.20
CA ARG A 29 -16.15 8.09 -23.09
C ARG A 29 -14.87 7.70 -22.37
N LEU A 30 -14.61 8.29 -21.21
CA LEU A 30 -13.42 8.07 -20.42
C LEU A 30 -13.75 7.27 -19.15
N LEU A 31 -13.04 6.16 -18.96
CA LEU A 31 -12.95 5.46 -17.69
C LEU A 31 -11.49 5.50 -17.25
N ALA A 32 -11.18 6.06 -16.09
CA ALA A 32 -9.80 6.21 -15.63
C ALA A 32 -9.72 5.94 -14.13
N LEU A 33 -8.70 5.20 -13.73
CA LEU A 33 -8.36 4.87 -12.36
C LEU A 33 -6.88 5.11 -12.14
N ALA A 34 -6.54 5.83 -11.09
CA ALA A 34 -5.20 6.16 -10.67
C ALA A 34 -5.06 5.83 -9.18
N ASP A 35 -4.13 4.92 -8.86
CA ASP A 35 -3.80 4.49 -7.50
C ASP A 35 -2.57 5.26 -7.06
N GLY A 36 -2.77 6.15 -6.09
CA GLY A 36 -1.75 7.06 -5.61
C GLY A 36 -0.79 6.38 -4.63
N MET A 37 0.49 6.68 -4.77
CA MET A 37 1.54 6.16 -3.89
C MET A 37 2.49 7.27 -3.46
N GLY A 38 2.99 7.16 -2.22
CA GLY A 38 3.93 8.11 -1.62
C GLY A 38 3.70 8.26 -0.12
N GLY A 39 4.63 8.92 0.57
CA GLY A 39 4.47 9.25 1.99
C GLY A 39 3.70 10.56 2.19
N HIS A 40 2.98 10.74 3.32
CA HIS A 40 2.39 12.02 3.76
C HIS A 40 1.41 12.69 2.76
N ALA A 41 0.34 12.02 2.34
CA ALA A 41 -0.68 12.52 1.41
C ALA A 41 -0.16 12.88 -0.01
N ALA A 42 1.05 12.48 -0.35
CA ALA A 42 1.64 12.78 -1.65
C ALA A 42 1.02 11.96 -2.80
N GLY A 43 0.60 10.71 -2.53
CA GLY A 43 -0.10 9.85 -3.51
C GLY A 43 -1.45 10.42 -3.93
N GLU A 44 -2.21 10.98 -2.99
CA GLU A 44 -3.48 11.68 -3.25
C GLU A 44 -3.32 12.78 -4.29
N VAL A 45 -2.30 13.64 -4.14
CA VAL A 45 -2.03 14.73 -5.09
C VAL A 45 -1.66 14.18 -6.47
N ALA A 46 -0.82 13.14 -6.54
CA ALA A 46 -0.38 12.56 -7.80
C ALA A 46 -1.56 11.96 -8.58
N SER A 47 -2.43 11.18 -7.92
CA SER A 47 -3.60 10.57 -8.57
C SER A 47 -4.60 11.61 -9.04
N GLN A 48 -4.84 12.68 -8.25
CA GLN A 48 -5.69 13.81 -8.64
C GLN A 48 -5.17 14.52 -9.89
N LEU A 49 -3.88 14.83 -9.97
CA LEU A 49 -3.26 15.52 -11.11
C LEU A 49 -3.41 14.72 -12.40
N VAL A 50 -3.22 13.41 -12.34
CA VAL A 50 -3.32 12.53 -13.49
C VAL A 50 -4.79 12.42 -13.95
N ILE A 51 -5.73 12.21 -13.05
CA ILE A 51 -7.16 12.17 -13.40
C ILE A 51 -7.62 13.51 -13.97
N ALA A 52 -7.18 14.64 -13.42
CA ALA A 52 -7.52 15.97 -13.93
C ALA A 52 -6.99 16.20 -15.37
N ALA A 53 -5.82 15.65 -15.70
CA ALA A 53 -5.25 15.74 -17.05
C ALA A 53 -6.02 14.88 -18.07
N LEU A 54 -6.61 13.74 -17.64
CA LEU A 54 -7.38 12.87 -18.52
C LEU A 54 -8.85 13.31 -18.69
N ALA A 55 -9.46 13.92 -17.66
CA ALA A 55 -10.88 14.27 -17.65
C ALA A 55 -11.38 15.01 -18.90
N PRO A 56 -10.62 15.95 -19.52
CA PRO A 56 -11.03 16.61 -20.76
C PRO A 56 -11.26 15.68 -21.96
N LEU A 57 -10.73 14.44 -21.93
CA LEU A 57 -10.96 13.47 -22.99
C LEU A 57 -12.40 12.90 -23.01
N ASP A 58 -13.18 13.13 -21.95
CA ASP A 58 -14.60 12.76 -21.89
C ASP A 58 -15.51 13.72 -22.69
N ASP A 59 -15.03 14.92 -22.99
CA ASP A 59 -15.74 15.90 -23.76
C ASP A 59 -15.89 15.49 -25.24
N ASP A 60 -16.78 16.18 -25.98
CA ASP A 60 -17.29 15.84 -27.31
C ASP A 60 -16.24 15.37 -28.32
N GLU A 61 -16.59 14.32 -29.07
CA GLU A 61 -15.91 13.70 -30.22
C GLU A 61 -14.37 13.77 -30.23
N PRO A 62 -13.67 12.71 -29.85
CA PRO A 62 -12.23 12.64 -30.06
C PRO A 62 -11.96 12.69 -31.55
N GLY A 63 -11.60 13.86 -32.05
CA GLY A 63 -10.98 14.00 -33.34
C GLY A 63 -9.57 13.44 -33.26
N GLY A 64 -9.25 12.41 -34.06
CA GLY A 64 -7.91 11.91 -34.13
C GLY A 64 -7.70 10.47 -33.62
N ASP A 65 -6.46 10.17 -33.27
CA ASP A 65 -6.07 8.86 -32.73
C ASP A 65 -6.32 8.82 -31.22
N LEU A 66 -7.02 7.77 -30.75
CA LEU A 66 -7.35 7.62 -29.33
C LEU A 66 -6.10 7.34 -28.47
N LEU A 67 -5.11 6.65 -29.05
CA LEU A 67 -3.88 6.33 -28.34
C LEU A 67 -2.98 7.57 -28.20
N ASP A 68 -2.92 8.40 -29.24
CA ASP A 68 -2.18 9.68 -29.20
C ASP A 68 -2.82 10.60 -28.15
N ALA A 69 -4.15 10.71 -28.13
CA ALA A 69 -4.86 11.53 -27.14
C ALA A 69 -4.62 11.04 -25.70
N LEU A 70 -4.63 9.73 -25.47
CA LEU A 70 -4.30 9.15 -24.17
C LEU A 70 -2.83 9.40 -23.80
N ALA A 71 -1.90 9.22 -24.74
CA ALA A 71 -0.47 9.46 -24.51
C ALA A 71 -0.21 10.92 -24.11
N ASP A 72 -0.79 11.87 -24.85
CA ASP A 72 -0.64 13.31 -24.58
C ASP A 72 -1.19 13.67 -23.19
N ALA A 73 -2.35 13.15 -22.82
CA ALA A 73 -2.94 13.38 -21.50
C ALA A 73 -2.09 12.77 -20.37
N VAL A 74 -1.53 11.57 -20.58
CA VAL A 74 -0.61 10.94 -19.61
C VAL A 74 0.67 11.77 -19.46
N HIS A 75 1.26 12.23 -20.56
CA HIS A 75 2.45 13.09 -20.49
C HIS A 75 2.14 14.42 -19.79
N ALA A 76 0.97 15.00 -20.02
CA ALA A 76 0.55 16.22 -19.31
C ALA A 76 0.38 15.99 -17.81
N GLY A 77 -0.27 14.88 -17.41
CA GLY A 77 -0.43 14.50 -16.00
C GLY A 77 0.91 14.24 -15.31
N ASN A 78 1.80 13.47 -15.97
CA ASN A 78 3.14 13.21 -15.44
C ASN A 78 3.99 14.50 -15.36
N GLY A 79 3.83 15.41 -16.31
CA GLY A 79 4.44 16.74 -16.27
C GLY A 79 3.93 17.58 -15.09
N ALA A 80 2.63 17.53 -14.78
CA ALA A 80 2.05 18.20 -13.62
C ALA A 80 2.61 17.66 -12.30
N ILE A 81 2.84 16.36 -12.18
CA ILE A 81 3.55 15.77 -11.02
C ILE A 81 4.95 16.37 -10.90
N ALA A 82 5.73 16.41 -12.00
CA ALA A 82 7.08 16.98 -11.99
C ALA A 82 7.09 18.45 -11.57
N ASP A 83 6.10 19.23 -11.99
CA ASP A 83 5.97 20.64 -11.65
C ASP A 83 5.63 20.83 -10.16
N HIS A 84 4.76 19.99 -9.60
CA HIS A 84 4.43 19.99 -8.17
C HIS A 84 5.64 19.62 -7.29
N VAL A 85 6.35 18.55 -7.61
CA VAL A 85 7.57 18.17 -6.89
C VAL A 85 8.63 19.29 -6.95
N ARG A 86 8.73 19.99 -8.09
CA ARG A 86 9.66 21.12 -8.22
C ARG A 86 9.26 22.31 -7.36
N ALA A 87 7.96 22.58 -7.22
CA ALA A 87 7.42 23.66 -6.41
C ALA A 87 7.49 23.32 -4.90
N GLU A 88 7.24 22.08 -4.55
CA GLU A 88 7.20 21.56 -3.17
C GLU A 88 8.07 20.30 -3.06
N PRO A 89 9.40 20.48 -2.82
CA PRO A 89 10.35 19.34 -2.78
C PRO A 89 10.06 18.29 -1.68
N GLU A 90 9.24 18.62 -0.71
CA GLU A 90 8.77 17.68 0.32
C GLU A 90 7.80 16.62 -0.22
N LEU A 91 7.25 16.82 -1.43
CA LEU A 91 6.45 15.85 -2.18
C LEU A 91 7.30 14.90 -3.05
N ASP A 92 8.64 14.99 -2.96
CA ASP A 92 9.53 14.08 -3.69
C ASP A 92 9.23 12.62 -3.32
N GLY A 93 9.11 11.78 -4.36
CA GLY A 93 8.69 10.38 -4.22
C GLY A 93 7.19 10.15 -4.34
N MET A 94 6.37 11.19 -4.56
CA MET A 94 4.98 10.99 -4.94
C MET A 94 4.87 10.38 -6.33
N GLY A 95 3.83 9.60 -6.52
CA GLY A 95 3.54 8.99 -7.80
C GLY A 95 2.15 8.38 -7.84
N THR A 96 1.80 7.85 -8.99
CA THR A 96 0.54 7.12 -9.16
C THR A 96 0.64 6.11 -10.29
N THR A 97 -0.14 5.04 -10.20
CA THR A 97 -0.46 4.17 -11.33
C THR A 97 -1.45 4.88 -12.25
N LEU A 98 -1.73 4.31 -13.39
CA LEU A 98 -2.83 4.71 -14.25
C LEU A 98 -3.31 3.53 -15.08
N THR A 99 -4.61 3.28 -15.06
CA THR A 99 -5.29 2.40 -16.02
C THR A 99 -6.53 3.11 -16.53
N ALA A 100 -6.58 3.37 -17.85
CA ALA A 100 -7.70 4.11 -18.43
C ALA A 100 -8.13 3.58 -19.79
N PHE A 101 -9.41 3.79 -20.10
CA PHE A 101 -10.04 3.52 -21.39
C PHE A 101 -10.61 4.80 -21.99
N LEU A 102 -10.36 5.02 -23.27
CA LEU A 102 -11.03 6.02 -24.08
C LEU A 102 -11.87 5.33 -25.13
N PHE A 103 -13.19 5.51 -25.02
CA PHE A 103 -14.20 4.84 -25.85
C PHE A 103 -14.68 5.74 -27.01
N ALA A 104 -14.69 5.19 -28.19
CA ALA A 104 -15.23 5.85 -29.38
C ALA A 104 -15.99 4.85 -30.26
N GLY A 105 -17.24 4.59 -29.91
CA GLY A 105 -18.10 3.63 -30.61
C GLY A 105 -17.57 2.21 -30.47
N LYS A 106 -17.03 1.63 -31.57
CA LYS A 106 -16.44 0.29 -31.54
C LYS A 106 -14.96 0.27 -31.13
N ARG A 107 -14.32 1.43 -31.08
CA ARG A 107 -12.91 1.52 -30.70
C ARG A 107 -12.76 1.84 -29.23
N LEU A 108 -11.85 1.14 -28.56
CA LEU A 108 -11.47 1.31 -27.17
C LEU A 108 -9.94 1.48 -27.11
N GLY A 109 -9.46 2.70 -26.93
CA GLY A 109 -8.07 2.96 -26.58
C GLY A 109 -7.85 2.63 -25.10
N MET A 110 -6.81 1.88 -24.78
CA MET A 110 -6.39 1.58 -23.42
C MET A 110 -4.99 2.13 -23.18
N VAL A 111 -4.81 2.80 -22.05
CA VAL A 111 -3.50 3.16 -21.50
C VAL A 111 -3.33 2.50 -20.14
N HIS A 112 -2.11 2.01 -19.88
CA HIS A 112 -1.79 1.34 -18.61
C HIS A 112 -0.36 1.59 -18.19
N ILE A 113 -0.18 1.85 -16.89
CA ILE A 113 1.09 1.91 -16.19
C ILE A 113 0.87 1.61 -14.70
N GLY A 114 1.65 0.68 -14.14
CA GLY A 114 1.54 0.25 -12.75
C GLY A 114 0.93 -1.14 -12.59
N ASP A 115 0.24 -1.37 -11.49
CA ASP A 115 -0.35 -2.66 -11.09
C ASP A 115 -1.86 -2.60 -10.82
N SER A 116 -2.50 -1.44 -10.99
CA SER A 116 -3.95 -1.36 -11.13
C SER A 116 -4.39 -2.14 -12.37
N ARG A 117 -5.47 -2.88 -12.29
CA ARG A 117 -5.81 -3.86 -13.33
C ARG A 117 -7.03 -3.50 -14.15
N ALA A 118 -7.02 -3.94 -15.40
CA ALA A 118 -8.15 -3.91 -16.31
C ALA A 118 -8.57 -5.35 -16.69
N TYR A 119 -9.86 -5.60 -16.63
CA TYR A 119 -10.47 -6.88 -17.01
C TYR A 119 -11.56 -6.67 -18.05
N LEU A 120 -11.76 -7.69 -18.88
CA LEU A 120 -12.88 -7.83 -19.83
C LEU A 120 -13.63 -9.10 -19.50
N MET A 121 -14.92 -8.98 -19.24
CA MET A 121 -15.86 -10.10 -19.24
C MET A 121 -16.61 -10.11 -20.56
N ARG A 122 -16.43 -11.16 -21.35
CA ARG A 122 -17.08 -11.40 -22.64
C ARG A 122 -17.52 -12.83 -22.72
N ASP A 123 -18.75 -13.07 -23.12
CA ASP A 123 -19.34 -14.42 -23.24
C ASP A 123 -19.23 -15.26 -21.94
N GLY A 124 -19.25 -14.61 -20.77
CA GLY A 124 -19.14 -15.25 -19.45
C GLY A 124 -17.72 -15.59 -19.01
N GLU A 125 -16.69 -15.22 -19.79
CA GLU A 125 -15.29 -15.41 -19.44
C GLU A 125 -14.66 -14.08 -19.02
N LEU A 126 -14.02 -14.06 -17.82
CA LEU A 126 -13.27 -12.93 -17.33
C LEU A 126 -11.79 -13.08 -17.71
N THR A 127 -11.25 -12.09 -18.38
CA THR A 127 -9.85 -12.05 -18.80
C THR A 127 -9.19 -10.75 -18.29
N GLN A 128 -8.05 -10.82 -17.62
CA GLN A 128 -7.22 -9.66 -17.36
C GLN A 128 -6.60 -9.18 -18.66
N ILE A 129 -6.83 -7.91 -19.02
CA ILE A 129 -6.38 -7.33 -20.28
C ILE A 129 -5.26 -6.30 -20.12
N SER A 130 -4.95 -5.89 -18.88
CA SER A 130 -3.71 -5.21 -18.51
C SER A 130 -2.64 -6.22 -18.11
N LYS A 131 -1.40 -5.78 -18.05
CA LYS A 131 -0.28 -6.55 -17.56
C LYS A 131 0.46 -5.72 -16.53
N ASP A 132 0.55 -6.23 -15.31
CA ASP A 132 1.10 -5.50 -14.18
C ASP A 132 2.58 -5.12 -14.41
N ASP A 133 2.94 -3.89 -14.09
CA ASP A 133 4.32 -3.39 -14.15
C ASP A 133 5.05 -3.62 -12.82
N THR A 134 5.03 -4.85 -12.34
CA THR A 134 5.66 -5.24 -11.06
C THR A 134 6.92 -6.08 -11.27
N PHE A 135 7.77 -6.09 -10.24
CA PHE A 135 8.95 -6.94 -10.23
C PHE A 135 8.57 -8.42 -10.39
N VAL A 136 7.52 -8.87 -9.70
CA VAL A 136 7.09 -10.28 -9.78
C VAL A 136 6.56 -10.65 -11.16
N GLN A 137 5.90 -9.73 -11.86
CA GLN A 137 5.46 -9.94 -13.24
C GLN A 137 6.68 -10.13 -14.18
N THR A 138 7.75 -9.36 -13.97
CA THR A 138 9.00 -9.57 -14.71
C THR A 138 9.56 -10.99 -14.49
N LEU A 139 9.53 -11.50 -13.25
CA LEU A 139 9.98 -12.86 -12.96
C LEU A 139 9.09 -13.94 -13.60
N VAL A 140 7.77 -13.69 -13.69
CA VAL A 140 6.84 -14.59 -14.41
C VAL A 140 7.15 -14.59 -15.90
N ASP A 141 7.38 -13.43 -16.51
CA ASP A 141 7.71 -13.28 -17.92
C ASP A 141 9.01 -13.98 -18.30
N GLU A 142 10.00 -13.93 -17.40
CA GLU A 142 11.27 -14.64 -17.54
C GLU A 142 11.16 -16.16 -17.27
N GLY A 143 9.98 -16.65 -16.88
CA GLY A 143 9.75 -18.04 -16.52
C GLY A 143 10.46 -18.49 -15.22
N ARG A 144 10.86 -17.56 -14.37
CA ARG A 144 11.57 -17.82 -13.11
C ARG A 144 10.64 -18.22 -11.97
N ILE A 145 9.41 -17.73 -12.00
CA ILE A 145 8.34 -18.10 -11.06
C ILE A 145 7.04 -18.31 -11.81
N THR A 146 6.10 -19.05 -11.22
CA THR A 146 4.73 -19.19 -11.77
C THR A 146 3.85 -18.02 -11.31
N PRO A 147 2.70 -17.75 -11.98
CA PRO A 147 1.74 -16.75 -11.53
C PRO A 147 1.27 -16.97 -10.08
N GLU A 148 1.07 -18.21 -9.66
CA GLU A 148 0.66 -18.57 -8.30
C GLU A 148 1.76 -18.24 -7.28
N GLN A 149 3.04 -18.41 -7.66
CA GLN A 149 4.17 -18.01 -6.83
C GLN A 149 4.31 -16.50 -6.73
N ALA A 150 4.00 -15.77 -7.81
CA ALA A 150 4.03 -14.31 -7.81
C ALA A 150 3.07 -13.70 -6.78
N HIS A 151 1.84 -14.26 -6.67
CA HIS A 151 0.82 -13.80 -5.72
C HIS A 151 1.29 -13.85 -4.26
N ASN A 152 2.10 -14.84 -3.89
CA ASN A 152 2.62 -15.02 -2.54
C ASN A 152 4.05 -14.51 -2.35
N HIS A 153 4.62 -13.82 -3.32
CA HIS A 153 6.00 -13.37 -3.28
C HIS A 153 6.17 -12.17 -2.30
N PRO A 154 7.25 -12.10 -1.50
CA PRO A 154 7.48 -10.99 -0.55
C PRO A 154 7.56 -9.62 -1.20
N GLN A 155 7.92 -9.54 -2.48
CA GLN A 155 8.04 -8.31 -3.26
C GLN A 155 6.92 -8.16 -4.31
N ARG A 156 5.73 -8.74 -4.06
CA ARG A 156 4.61 -8.67 -5.02
C ARG A 156 4.15 -7.25 -5.32
N SER A 157 4.20 -6.36 -4.33
CA SER A 157 3.81 -4.95 -4.46
C SER A 157 4.95 -4.01 -4.89
N LEU A 158 6.07 -4.55 -5.42
CA LEU A 158 7.16 -3.72 -5.93
C LEU A 158 6.85 -3.29 -7.36
N ILE A 159 6.35 -2.06 -7.51
CA ILE A 159 6.03 -1.44 -8.79
C ILE A 159 7.33 -1.02 -9.50
N MET A 160 7.45 -1.33 -10.78
CA MET A 160 8.62 -1.04 -11.61
C MET A 160 8.43 0.18 -12.51
N ARG A 161 7.17 0.54 -12.80
CA ARG A 161 6.81 1.71 -13.61
C ARG A 161 5.59 2.41 -13.00
N ALA A 162 5.68 3.72 -12.84
CA ALA A 162 4.61 4.59 -12.38
C ALA A 162 4.83 6.02 -12.87
N LEU A 163 3.82 6.85 -12.76
CA LEU A 163 3.89 8.28 -13.05
C LEU A 163 4.44 9.00 -11.80
N THR A 164 5.68 9.46 -11.87
CA THR A 164 6.39 10.11 -10.76
C THR A 164 6.99 11.47 -11.14
N GLY A 165 6.61 11.99 -12.33
CA GLY A 165 7.25 13.16 -12.92
C GLY A 165 8.53 12.84 -13.71
N ALA A 166 9.10 11.64 -13.55
CA ALA A 166 10.21 11.18 -14.39
C ALA A 166 9.70 10.68 -15.76
N PRO A 167 10.54 10.74 -16.82
CA PRO A 167 10.15 10.19 -18.11
C PRO A 167 9.78 8.71 -18.03
N VAL A 168 8.60 8.37 -18.56
CA VAL A 168 8.10 6.99 -18.57
C VAL A 168 7.22 6.78 -19.80
N GLU A 169 7.29 5.58 -20.38
CA GLU A 169 6.49 5.16 -21.52
C GLU A 169 5.32 4.30 -21.05
N PRO A 170 4.05 4.77 -21.20
CA PRO A 170 2.89 3.97 -20.87
C PRO A 170 2.65 2.86 -21.90
N THR A 171 1.99 1.79 -21.49
CA THR A 171 1.50 0.77 -22.40
C THR A 171 0.21 1.25 -23.07
N LEU A 172 0.19 1.33 -24.41
CA LEU A 172 -0.95 1.78 -25.21
C LEU A 172 -1.45 0.64 -26.10
N ILE A 173 -2.74 0.33 -26.02
CA ILE A 173 -3.36 -0.78 -26.77
C ILE A 173 -4.70 -0.33 -27.36
N MET A 174 -4.91 -0.58 -28.67
CA MET A 174 -6.22 -0.43 -29.30
C MET A 174 -6.98 -1.74 -29.24
N ARG A 175 -8.25 -1.70 -28.80
CA ARG A 175 -9.15 -2.84 -28.72
C ARG A 175 -10.46 -2.55 -29.46
N GLU A 176 -11.18 -3.61 -29.85
CA GLU A 176 -12.54 -3.51 -30.35
C GLU A 176 -13.54 -3.84 -29.25
N ALA A 177 -14.49 -2.92 -29.03
CA ALA A 177 -15.58 -3.08 -28.09
C ALA A 177 -16.80 -3.69 -28.78
N HIS A 178 -17.43 -4.67 -28.14
CA HIS A 178 -18.64 -5.33 -28.63
C HIS A 178 -19.79 -5.06 -27.66
N ALA A 179 -21.02 -5.04 -28.21
CA ALA A 179 -22.21 -5.01 -27.37
C ALA A 179 -22.24 -6.26 -26.45
N GLY A 180 -22.48 -6.05 -25.16
CA GLY A 180 -22.46 -7.10 -24.14
C GLY A 180 -21.10 -7.26 -23.43
N ASP A 181 -20.05 -6.57 -23.87
CA ASP A 181 -18.81 -6.52 -23.10
C ASP A 181 -19.04 -5.84 -21.75
N ARG A 182 -18.43 -6.38 -20.70
CA ARG A 182 -18.31 -5.72 -19.41
C ARG A 182 -16.84 -5.52 -19.07
N TYR A 183 -16.47 -4.30 -18.76
CA TYR A 183 -15.13 -3.93 -18.34
C TYR A 183 -15.08 -3.66 -16.83
N LEU A 184 -13.97 -4.04 -16.19
CA LEU A 184 -13.64 -3.65 -14.83
C LEU A 184 -12.25 -2.98 -14.85
N LEU A 185 -12.14 -1.80 -14.23
CA LEU A 185 -10.88 -1.25 -13.76
C LEU A 185 -10.87 -1.35 -12.23
N CYS A 186 -9.74 -1.72 -11.65
CA CYS A 186 -9.61 -1.76 -10.19
C CYS A 186 -8.18 -1.46 -9.73
N SER A 187 -8.05 -0.87 -8.54
CA SER A 187 -6.78 -0.80 -7.82
C SER A 187 -6.40 -2.17 -7.23
N ASP A 188 -5.17 -2.28 -6.73
CA ASP A 188 -4.64 -3.49 -6.11
C ASP A 188 -5.40 -3.86 -4.83
N GLY A 189 -6.02 -2.88 -4.15
CA GLY A 189 -6.89 -3.11 -2.99
C GLY A 189 -8.09 -4.01 -3.25
N LEU A 190 -8.50 -4.23 -4.52
CA LEU A 190 -9.43 -5.27 -4.90
C LEU A 190 -8.69 -6.56 -5.29
N SER A 191 -7.76 -6.47 -6.23
CA SER A 191 -7.19 -7.65 -6.91
C SER A 191 -6.19 -8.43 -6.06
N ASP A 192 -5.64 -7.84 -5.00
CA ASP A 192 -4.76 -8.52 -4.07
C ASP A 192 -5.52 -9.41 -3.07
N PRO A 193 -6.57 -8.89 -2.37
CA PRO A 193 -7.29 -9.69 -1.38
C PRO A 193 -8.43 -10.54 -1.94
N VAL A 194 -8.88 -10.32 -3.19
CA VAL A 194 -10.03 -11.02 -3.80
C VAL A 194 -9.57 -11.83 -5.01
N SER A 195 -9.91 -13.13 -5.02
CA SER A 195 -9.50 -14.02 -6.12
C SER A 195 -10.20 -13.69 -7.44
N HIS A 196 -9.55 -14.06 -8.55
CA HIS A 196 -10.06 -13.86 -9.91
C HIS A 196 -11.46 -14.46 -10.11
N GLU A 197 -11.69 -15.66 -9.57
CA GLU A 197 -12.99 -16.35 -9.65
C GLU A 197 -14.07 -15.59 -8.90
N THR A 198 -13.75 -15.05 -7.71
CA THR A 198 -14.69 -14.27 -6.90
C THR A 198 -15.03 -12.93 -7.56
N ILE A 199 -14.05 -12.30 -8.23
CA ILE A 199 -14.27 -11.09 -9.04
C ILE A 199 -15.19 -11.44 -10.21
N ALA A 200 -14.96 -12.56 -10.91
CA ALA A 200 -15.80 -13.01 -12.02
C ALA A 200 -17.27 -13.21 -11.57
N GLU A 201 -17.49 -13.92 -10.45
CA GLU A 201 -18.84 -14.10 -9.88
C GLU A 201 -19.54 -12.76 -9.55
N ALA A 202 -18.80 -11.79 -9.00
CA ALA A 202 -19.36 -10.47 -8.69
C ALA A 202 -19.72 -9.67 -9.95
N LEU A 203 -18.98 -9.87 -11.03
CA LEU A 203 -19.25 -9.25 -12.33
C LEU A 203 -20.42 -9.90 -13.10
N GLU A 204 -20.90 -11.06 -12.70
CA GLU A 204 -22.14 -11.65 -13.26
C GLU A 204 -23.41 -10.89 -12.77
N ILE A 205 -23.34 -10.05 -11.74
CA ILE A 205 -24.46 -9.23 -11.28
C ILE A 205 -24.86 -8.26 -12.41
N PRO A 206 -26.12 -8.29 -12.90
CA PRO A 206 -26.51 -7.54 -14.11
C PRO A 206 -26.40 -6.03 -13.98
N ASP A 207 -26.69 -5.49 -12.81
CA ASP A 207 -26.61 -4.05 -12.53
C ASP A 207 -25.17 -3.64 -12.21
N VAL A 208 -24.62 -2.65 -12.96
CA VAL A 208 -23.23 -2.21 -12.82
C VAL A 208 -22.94 -1.59 -11.44
N SER A 209 -23.96 -0.91 -10.84
CA SER A 209 -23.81 -0.31 -9.52
C SER A 209 -23.77 -1.39 -8.44
N ALA A 210 -24.68 -2.38 -8.53
CA ALA A 210 -24.70 -3.50 -7.60
C ALA A 210 -23.42 -4.37 -7.71
N ALA A 211 -22.89 -4.56 -8.93
CA ALA A 211 -21.62 -5.24 -9.14
C ALA A 211 -20.45 -4.47 -8.50
N ALA A 212 -20.37 -3.15 -8.71
CA ALA A 212 -19.36 -2.31 -8.09
C ALA A 212 -19.46 -2.33 -6.56
N ASP A 213 -20.66 -2.19 -5.99
CA ASP A 213 -20.90 -2.27 -4.54
C ASP A 213 -20.46 -3.63 -3.98
N ARG A 214 -20.73 -4.72 -4.72
CA ARG A 214 -20.33 -6.08 -4.33
C ARG A 214 -18.81 -6.25 -4.31
N LEU A 215 -18.10 -5.70 -5.29
CA LEU A 215 -16.64 -5.77 -5.36
C LEU A 215 -15.99 -5.04 -4.17
N ILE A 216 -16.44 -3.83 -3.84
CA ILE A 216 -15.99 -3.12 -2.63
C ILE A 216 -16.26 -3.94 -1.36
N GLU A 217 -17.49 -4.49 -1.24
CA GLU A 217 -17.84 -5.33 -0.08
C GLU A 217 -16.89 -6.53 0.07
N LEU A 218 -16.53 -7.20 -1.03
CA LEU A 218 -15.62 -8.34 -1.02
C LEU A 218 -14.22 -7.95 -0.54
N ALA A 219 -13.67 -6.84 -1.04
CA ALA A 219 -12.38 -6.32 -0.60
C ALA A 219 -12.39 -5.99 0.90
N LEU A 220 -13.42 -5.30 1.40
CA LEU A 220 -13.57 -4.98 2.82
C LEU A 220 -13.71 -6.23 3.69
N ARG A 221 -14.46 -7.25 3.24
CA ARG A 221 -14.59 -8.54 3.94
C ARG A 221 -13.27 -9.31 4.00
N SER A 222 -12.41 -9.14 3.00
CA SER A 222 -11.06 -9.72 2.96
C SER A 222 -10.04 -8.93 3.79
N GLY A 223 -10.51 -7.96 4.59
CA GLY A 223 -9.70 -7.18 5.53
C GLY A 223 -9.48 -5.73 5.12
N GLY A 224 -9.81 -5.33 3.89
CA GLY A 224 -9.64 -3.97 3.38
C GLY A 224 -8.24 -3.41 3.65
N PRO A 225 -7.15 -4.09 3.21
CA PRO A 225 -5.79 -3.74 3.61
C PRO A 225 -5.32 -2.41 3.00
N ASP A 226 -5.91 -2.02 1.88
CA ASP A 226 -5.59 -0.82 1.11
C ASP A 226 -6.82 -0.04 0.69
N ASN A 227 -6.62 1.11 0.06
CA ASN A 227 -7.64 1.82 -0.70
C ASN A 227 -8.18 0.88 -1.77
N VAL A 228 -9.48 0.88 -1.99
CA VAL A 228 -10.12 0.01 -2.97
C VAL A 228 -11.03 0.80 -3.88
N THR A 229 -10.69 0.82 -5.15
CA THR A 229 -11.41 1.59 -6.17
C THR A 229 -11.74 0.70 -7.36
N VAL A 230 -12.97 0.82 -7.85
CA VAL A 230 -13.47 0.03 -8.98
C VAL A 230 -14.28 0.89 -9.94
N VAL A 231 -14.17 0.59 -11.24
CA VAL A 231 -15.07 1.04 -12.29
C VAL A 231 -15.63 -0.19 -13.00
N VAL A 232 -16.94 -0.33 -13.02
CA VAL A 232 -17.64 -1.35 -13.80
C VAL A 232 -18.39 -0.67 -14.94
N ALA A 233 -18.18 -1.12 -16.17
CA ALA A 233 -18.82 -0.53 -17.33
C ALA A 233 -19.30 -1.59 -18.33
N ASP A 234 -20.55 -1.47 -18.80
CA ASP A 234 -21.13 -2.28 -19.87
C ASP A 234 -21.13 -1.53 -21.18
N VAL A 235 -20.79 -2.20 -22.26
CA VAL A 235 -21.00 -1.72 -23.61
C VAL A 235 -22.41 -2.13 -24.06
N VAL A 236 -23.28 -1.17 -24.25
CA VAL A 236 -24.68 -1.40 -24.61
C VAL A 236 -25.09 -0.69 -25.90
N GLU A 237 -26.04 -1.26 -26.63
CA GLU A 237 -26.66 -0.62 -27.80
C GLU A 237 -27.84 0.22 -27.37
N LEU A 238 -27.66 1.53 -27.25
CA LEU A 238 -28.71 2.48 -26.91
C LEU A 238 -28.63 3.72 -27.82
N ASP A 239 -29.75 4.45 -27.93
CA ASP A 239 -29.76 5.72 -28.66
C ASP A 239 -29.16 6.87 -27.82
N TYR A 240 -29.20 6.72 -26.49
CA TYR A 240 -28.65 7.71 -25.54
C TYR A 240 -27.88 6.98 -24.43
N GLY A 241 -26.67 7.44 -24.15
CA GLY A 241 -25.83 6.96 -23.05
C GLY A 241 -26.02 7.76 -21.76
N GLN A 242 -25.36 7.32 -20.72
CA GLN A 242 -25.17 8.08 -19.49
C GLN A 242 -24.19 9.25 -19.82
N THR A 243 -24.54 10.48 -19.42
CA THR A 243 -23.74 11.67 -19.74
C THR A 243 -23.13 12.34 -18.52
N ARG A 244 -23.61 12.00 -17.31
CA ARG A 244 -23.08 12.59 -16.09
C ARG A 244 -21.90 11.76 -15.60
N PRO A 245 -20.69 12.34 -15.54
CA PRO A 245 -19.53 11.60 -15.02
C PRO A 245 -19.68 11.33 -13.51
N ILE A 246 -19.07 10.24 -13.08
CA ILE A 246 -18.88 9.88 -11.67
C ILE A 246 -17.41 10.13 -11.35
N VAL A 247 -17.16 10.89 -10.28
CA VAL A 247 -15.82 11.18 -9.77
C VAL A 247 -15.81 10.74 -8.32
N ALA A 248 -14.83 9.94 -7.90
CA ALA A 248 -14.74 9.43 -6.54
C ALA A 248 -13.28 9.24 -6.09
N GLY A 249 -13.08 8.98 -4.80
CA GLY A 249 -11.75 8.90 -4.18
C GLY A 249 -11.14 10.28 -3.95
N ALA A 250 -9.82 10.36 -3.93
CA ALA A 250 -9.06 11.58 -3.64
C ALA A 250 -9.43 12.78 -4.52
N VAL A 251 -9.81 12.54 -5.79
CA VAL A 251 -10.19 13.59 -6.74
C VAL A 251 -11.56 14.22 -6.44
N SER A 252 -12.38 13.64 -5.56
CA SER A 252 -13.67 14.23 -5.18
C SER A 252 -13.46 15.34 -4.14
N THR A 253 -13.97 16.53 -4.43
CA THR A 253 -13.83 17.72 -3.56
C THR A 253 -14.80 17.75 -2.37
N ASP A 254 -15.77 16.85 -2.33
CA ASP A 254 -16.74 16.75 -1.25
C ASP A 254 -16.35 15.67 -0.25
N ALA A 255 -16.08 16.06 0.98
CA ALA A 255 -15.86 15.16 2.10
C ALA A 255 -17.04 14.16 2.34
N ASP A 256 -18.18 14.41 1.66
CA ASP A 256 -19.39 13.57 1.69
C ASP A 256 -19.50 12.56 0.54
N THR A 257 -18.53 12.52 -0.38
CA THR A 257 -18.55 11.66 -1.58
C THR A 257 -17.66 10.41 -1.50
N ASP A 258 -17.11 10.07 -0.36
CA ASP A 258 -16.92 8.65 -0.08
C ASP A 258 -18.28 7.99 -0.34
N THR A 259 -18.40 7.25 -1.44
CA THR A 259 -19.66 6.56 -1.76
C THR A 259 -20.16 5.91 -0.49
N PRO A 260 -21.43 6.17 -0.07
CA PRO A 260 -21.90 5.65 1.20
C PRO A 260 -21.65 4.14 1.21
N PRO A 261 -21.11 3.59 2.29
CA PRO A 261 -20.75 2.18 2.35
C PRO A 261 -21.97 1.36 1.92
N PRO A 262 -21.80 0.33 1.08
CA PRO A 262 -22.93 -0.46 0.59
C PRO A 262 -23.76 -0.91 1.79
N ASN A 263 -25.10 -0.86 1.68
CA ASN A 263 -26.01 -1.21 2.77
C ASN A 263 -26.01 -2.71 3.07
N THR A 264 -24.83 -3.26 3.27
CA THR A 264 -24.51 -4.63 3.60
C THR A 264 -23.98 -4.72 5.03
N ALA A 265 -23.93 -5.93 5.59
CA ALA A 265 -23.38 -6.14 6.93
C ALA A 265 -21.88 -5.73 6.99
N ALA A 266 -21.11 -6.02 5.95
CA ALA A 266 -19.71 -5.63 5.86
C ALA A 266 -19.53 -4.12 5.72
N GLY A 267 -20.32 -3.46 4.87
CA GLY A 267 -20.32 -2.01 4.71
C GLY A 267 -20.69 -1.28 6.01
N ARG A 268 -21.70 -1.76 6.74
CA ARG A 268 -22.05 -1.19 8.06
C ARG A 268 -20.95 -1.41 9.10
N ALA A 269 -20.29 -2.57 9.10
CA ALA A 269 -19.16 -2.83 10.00
C ALA A 269 -17.97 -1.91 9.67
N ALA A 270 -17.66 -1.72 8.39
CA ALA A 270 -16.63 -0.78 7.94
C ALA A 270 -16.93 0.66 8.37
N ALA A 271 -18.17 1.13 8.20
CA ALA A 271 -18.58 2.46 8.64
C ALA A 271 -18.42 2.66 10.16
N ILE A 272 -18.77 1.65 10.97
CA ILE A 272 -18.58 1.70 12.42
C ILE A 272 -17.10 1.76 12.78
N GLN A 273 -16.26 0.96 12.12
CA GLN A 273 -14.81 0.98 12.38
C GLN A 273 -14.17 2.32 11.99
N ARG A 274 -14.62 2.95 10.90
CA ARG A 274 -14.18 4.30 10.50
C ARG A 274 -14.57 5.34 11.55
N ALA A 275 -15.83 5.38 11.95
CA ALA A 275 -16.30 6.30 12.97
C ALA A 275 -15.56 6.18 14.31
N LEU A 276 -15.03 5.00 14.61
CA LEU A 276 -14.20 4.76 15.80
C LEU A 276 -12.73 5.19 15.60
N LYS A 277 -12.26 5.30 14.36
CA LYS A 277 -10.88 5.68 14.00
C LYS A 277 -10.72 7.17 13.70
N GLU A 278 -11.77 7.84 13.22
CA GLU A 278 -11.72 9.26 12.93
C GLU A 278 -11.54 10.05 14.23
N PRO A 279 -10.54 10.95 14.33
CA PRO A 279 -10.52 11.94 15.39
C PRO A 279 -11.73 12.86 15.20
N GLU A 280 -12.42 13.20 16.30
CA GLU A 280 -13.50 14.20 16.28
C GLU A 280 -13.07 15.43 15.47
N PRO A 281 -13.92 15.94 14.53
CA PRO A 281 -13.60 17.11 13.74
C PRO A 281 -13.19 18.25 14.66
N ALA A 282 -12.11 18.92 14.33
CA ALA A 282 -11.77 20.19 14.93
C ALA A 282 -12.92 21.15 14.64
N GLU A 283 -13.63 21.62 15.66
CA GLU A 283 -14.66 22.64 15.53
C GLU A 283 -14.04 23.87 14.84
N ASP A 284 -14.48 24.16 13.63
CA ASP A 284 -14.23 25.42 12.93
C ASP A 284 -14.79 26.55 13.80
N GLU A 285 -13.90 27.36 14.31
CA GLU A 285 -14.22 28.66 14.90
C GLU A 285 -14.69 29.60 13.77
N SER A 286 -15.98 29.58 13.44
CA SER A 286 -16.58 30.69 12.72
C SER A 286 -17.06 31.72 13.72
N ASP A 287 -16.47 32.91 13.62
CA ASP A 287 -16.86 34.15 14.26
C ASP A 287 -18.37 34.39 14.22
N SER A 288 -18.97 34.52 15.38
CA SER A 288 -20.11 35.40 15.60
C SER A 288 -20.11 35.95 17.02
N GLU A 289 -19.90 37.27 17.07
CA GLU A 289 -20.07 38.13 18.24
C GLU A 289 -21.44 37.94 18.91
N THR A 290 -21.38 38.01 20.16
CA THR A 290 -22.13 38.73 21.20
C THR A 290 -22.73 37.86 22.30
N THR A 291 -22.34 38.25 23.44
CA THR A 291 -22.96 38.53 24.74
C THR A 291 -22.41 37.75 25.91
N GLU A 292 -21.94 38.57 26.84
CA GLU A 292 -21.46 38.29 28.18
C GLU A 292 -22.32 37.34 29.00
N SER A 293 -21.71 36.35 29.64
CA SER A 293 -22.09 35.99 31.02
C SER A 293 -20.93 35.29 31.73
N GLU A 294 -20.70 35.78 32.92
CA GLU A 294 -19.64 35.49 33.87
C GLU A 294 -19.52 34.02 34.31
N ASN A 295 -18.28 33.63 34.53
CA ASN A 295 -17.82 32.89 35.70
C ASN A 295 -17.99 31.38 35.77
N SER A 296 -16.96 30.61 35.42
CA SER A 296 -16.49 29.50 36.28
C SER A 296 -15.12 28.91 35.88
N LYS A 297 -14.12 29.17 36.70
CA LYS A 297 -12.92 28.44 37.19
C LYS A 297 -12.10 27.50 36.27
N PRO A 298 -10.81 27.78 36.04
CA PRO A 298 -9.86 27.04 35.19
C PRO A 298 -9.10 25.91 35.91
N LYS A 299 -9.72 25.10 36.76
CA LYS A 299 -9.02 23.99 37.45
C LYS A 299 -9.07 22.63 36.76
N LYS A 300 -10.10 22.35 35.95
CA LYS A 300 -10.27 21.03 35.29
C LYS A 300 -9.41 20.82 34.04
N ARG A 301 -8.99 21.89 33.34
CA ARG A 301 -8.20 21.82 32.11
C ARG A 301 -6.74 21.38 32.39
N ARG A 302 -6.13 21.88 33.48
CA ARG A 302 -4.75 21.48 33.86
C ARG A 302 -4.65 20.01 34.30
N LEU A 303 -5.69 19.45 34.93
CA LEU A 303 -5.71 18.05 35.32
C LEU A 303 -5.81 17.12 34.11
N ARG A 304 -6.60 17.48 33.08
CA ARG A 304 -6.71 16.70 31.83
C ARG A 304 -5.37 16.69 31.07
N TRP A 305 -4.64 17.82 31.01
CA TRP A 305 -3.32 17.88 30.41
C TRP A 305 -2.27 17.06 31.19
N LEU A 306 -2.36 17.02 32.50
CA LEU A 306 -1.48 16.18 33.33
C LEU A 306 -1.76 14.67 33.09
N ILE A 307 -3.04 14.29 32.99
CA ILE A 307 -3.40 12.91 32.71
C ILE A 307 -2.95 12.50 31.29
N ALA A 308 -3.13 13.37 30.29
CA ALA A 308 -2.63 13.13 28.93
C ALA A 308 -1.11 13.02 28.89
N ALA A 309 -0.37 13.87 29.57
CA ALA A 309 1.09 13.79 29.65
C ALA A 309 1.57 12.50 30.33
N VAL A 310 0.90 12.06 31.41
CA VAL A 310 1.21 10.78 32.08
C VAL A 310 0.92 9.61 31.15
N LEU A 311 -0.18 9.65 30.39
CA LEU A 311 -0.54 8.59 29.42
C LEU A 311 0.52 8.48 28.31
N VAL A 312 0.96 9.60 27.76
CA VAL A 312 2.03 9.64 26.74
C VAL A 312 3.34 9.04 27.28
N VAL A 313 3.70 9.38 28.52
CA VAL A 313 4.91 8.82 29.16
C VAL A 313 4.76 7.30 29.37
N LEU A 314 3.59 6.82 29.79
CA LEU A 314 3.32 5.39 29.95
C LEU A 314 3.38 4.63 28.61
N ILE A 315 2.82 5.20 27.53
CA ILE A 315 2.90 4.61 26.19
C ILE A 315 4.37 4.57 25.72
N ALA A 316 5.13 5.64 25.92
CA ALA A 316 6.55 5.68 25.58
C ALA A 316 7.37 4.63 26.36
N LEU A 317 7.11 4.48 27.66
CA LEU A 317 7.74 3.45 28.49
C LEU A 317 7.35 2.03 28.06
N ALA A 318 6.09 1.80 27.71
CA ALA A 318 5.63 0.51 27.20
C ALA A 318 6.27 0.21 25.85
N GLY A 319 6.35 1.17 24.93
CA GLY A 319 7.05 1.05 23.64
C GLY A 319 8.54 0.73 23.82
N LEU A 320 9.21 1.39 24.76
CA LEU A 320 10.61 1.13 25.10
C LEU A 320 10.80 -0.28 25.67
N ALA A 321 9.89 -0.74 26.53
CA ALA A 321 9.92 -2.10 27.09
C ALA A 321 9.73 -3.17 26.01
N ILE A 322 8.80 -2.96 25.07
CA ILE A 322 8.57 -3.85 23.94
C ILE A 322 9.80 -3.88 23.02
N ALA A 323 10.32 -2.70 22.64
CA ALA A 323 11.52 -2.60 21.82
C ALA A 323 12.72 -3.31 22.48
N ARG A 324 12.91 -3.12 23.79
CA ARG A 324 13.94 -3.83 24.53
C ARG A 324 13.75 -5.34 24.52
N ARG A 325 12.50 -5.81 24.63
CA ARG A 325 12.18 -7.25 24.60
C ARG A 325 12.46 -7.86 23.22
N VAL A 326 12.10 -7.14 22.15
CA VAL A 326 12.38 -7.56 20.76
C VAL A 326 13.89 -7.60 20.50
N VAL A 327 14.64 -6.57 20.91
CA VAL A 327 16.09 -6.52 20.75
C VAL A 327 16.77 -7.67 21.51
N LEU A 328 16.36 -7.97 22.75
CA LEU A 328 16.96 -9.00 23.58
C LEU A 328 16.55 -10.44 23.19
N ASN A 329 15.59 -10.62 22.28
CA ASN A 329 15.25 -11.95 21.76
C ASN A 329 16.12 -12.39 20.56
N ASN A 330 17.04 -11.55 20.10
CA ASN A 330 17.98 -11.90 19.05
C ASN A 330 19.31 -12.34 19.64
N TYR A 331 19.90 -13.38 19.03
CA TYR A 331 21.21 -13.91 19.38
C TYR A 331 22.10 -13.98 18.16
N TYR A 332 23.40 -13.81 18.34
CA TYR A 332 24.41 -13.93 17.28
C TYR A 332 25.78 -14.27 17.85
N VAL A 333 26.62 -14.89 17.07
CA VAL A 333 27.99 -15.25 17.48
C VAL A 333 28.95 -14.10 17.13
N SER A 334 29.73 -13.64 18.10
CA SER A 334 30.74 -12.59 17.88
C SER A 334 31.91 -12.72 18.84
N ALA A 335 33.00 -12.03 18.53
CA ALA A 335 34.15 -11.88 19.39
C ALA A 335 33.84 -10.94 20.56
N HIS A 336 34.00 -11.42 21.80
CA HIS A 336 33.92 -10.60 23.00
C HIS A 336 35.18 -10.81 23.84
N GLU A 337 35.94 -9.74 24.09
CA GLU A 337 37.24 -9.80 24.82
C GLU A 337 38.22 -10.84 24.28
N GLY A 338 38.21 -11.09 22.95
CA GLY A 338 39.09 -12.05 22.29
C GLY A 338 38.62 -13.51 22.36
N ASN A 339 37.46 -13.78 22.95
CA ASN A 339 36.84 -15.10 23.05
C ASN A 339 35.62 -15.20 22.14
N VAL A 340 35.29 -16.42 21.71
CA VAL A 340 34.06 -16.69 20.95
C VAL A 340 32.88 -16.73 21.92
N SER A 341 31.92 -15.85 21.71
CA SER A 341 30.77 -15.71 22.60
C SER A 341 29.48 -15.58 21.80
N ILE A 342 28.38 -16.13 22.36
CA ILE A 342 27.02 -15.86 21.86
C ILE A 342 26.53 -14.60 22.56
N MET A 343 26.27 -13.58 21.76
CA MET A 343 25.79 -12.27 22.20
C MET A 343 24.26 -12.23 22.14
N GLN A 344 23.62 -11.72 23.17
CA GLN A 344 22.20 -11.44 23.19
C GLN A 344 21.97 -9.96 22.84
N GLY A 345 21.12 -9.68 21.87
CA GLY A 345 20.84 -8.33 21.39
C GLY A 345 21.17 -8.12 19.94
N VAL A 346 21.33 -6.85 19.55
CA VAL A 346 21.69 -6.42 18.19
C VAL A 346 23.01 -5.66 18.23
N GLN A 347 23.88 -5.88 17.24
CA GLN A 347 25.13 -5.14 17.12
C GLN A 347 24.89 -3.64 17.01
N GLY A 348 25.52 -2.87 17.89
CA GLY A 348 25.45 -1.41 17.87
C GLY A 348 25.25 -0.78 19.23
N SER A 349 25.19 0.55 19.22
CA SER A 349 24.86 1.39 20.38
C SER A 349 23.86 2.47 19.99
N LEU A 350 22.90 2.72 20.85
CA LEU A 350 21.91 3.79 20.69
C LEU A 350 22.12 4.79 21.84
N LEU A 351 22.36 6.05 21.53
CA LEU A 351 22.61 7.13 22.52
C LEU A 351 23.66 6.78 23.57
N GLY A 352 24.71 6.01 23.18
CA GLY A 352 25.79 5.59 24.08
C GLY A 352 25.50 4.32 24.90
N TYR A 353 24.30 3.76 24.82
CA TYR A 353 23.96 2.48 25.44
C TYR A 353 24.21 1.32 24.49
N ARG A 354 24.97 0.30 24.91
CA ARG A 354 25.17 -0.93 24.13
C ARG A 354 23.87 -1.72 24.07
N LEU A 355 23.46 -2.12 22.87
CA LEU A 355 22.23 -2.91 22.63
C LEU A 355 22.48 -4.42 22.71
N GLN A 356 23.66 -4.84 23.16
CA GLN A 356 24.12 -6.21 23.21
C GLN A 356 24.81 -6.53 24.53
N ARG A 357 24.71 -7.78 24.96
CA ARG A 357 25.44 -8.31 26.11
C ARG A 357 25.89 -9.74 25.85
N PRO A 358 27.04 -10.19 26.40
CA PRO A 358 27.44 -11.60 26.30
C PRO A 358 26.47 -12.45 27.15
N ASP A 359 26.03 -13.57 26.58
CA ASP A 359 25.12 -14.53 27.23
C ASP A 359 25.83 -15.87 27.50
N LEU A 360 26.37 -16.48 26.44
CA LEU A 360 27.12 -17.72 26.53
C LEU A 360 28.55 -17.55 25.99
N VAL A 361 29.48 -18.35 26.49
CA VAL A 361 30.88 -18.41 26.00
C VAL A 361 31.28 -19.85 25.75
N GLY A 362 32.06 -20.08 24.72
CA GLY A 362 32.64 -21.39 24.44
C GLY A 362 33.74 -21.75 25.43
N CYS A 363 33.57 -22.88 26.11
CA CYS A 363 34.54 -23.46 27.02
C CYS A 363 35.09 -24.78 26.45
N LEU A 364 36.38 -24.97 26.52
CA LEU A 364 37.06 -26.26 26.24
C LEU A 364 37.42 -26.97 27.53
N ASP A 365 37.10 -28.24 27.62
CA ASP A 365 37.52 -29.11 28.73
C ASP A 365 38.94 -29.63 28.55
N SER A 366 39.45 -30.38 29.50
CA SER A 366 40.80 -30.96 29.45
C SER A 366 40.99 -32.03 28.35
N ARG A 367 39.91 -32.47 27.71
CA ARG A 367 39.92 -33.41 26.57
C ARG A 367 39.76 -32.73 25.24
N GLY A 368 39.45 -31.41 25.26
CA GLY A 368 39.22 -30.59 24.05
C GLY A 368 37.78 -30.61 23.58
N ASP A 369 36.83 -31.14 24.38
CA ASP A 369 35.41 -31.09 24.09
C ASP A 369 34.86 -29.68 24.37
N MET A 370 34.09 -29.15 23.44
CA MET A 370 33.50 -27.82 23.56
C MET A 370 32.14 -27.89 24.26
N SER A 371 31.94 -26.98 25.19
CA SER A 371 30.67 -26.76 25.88
C SER A 371 30.35 -25.26 25.92
N LEU A 372 29.07 -24.91 25.91
CA LEU A 372 28.61 -23.52 26.08
C LEU A 372 28.22 -23.32 27.55
N VAL A 373 28.78 -22.30 28.15
CA VAL A 373 28.54 -21.95 29.56
C VAL A 373 28.07 -20.51 29.66
N SER A 374 27.17 -20.21 30.61
CA SER A 374 26.74 -18.82 30.86
C SER A 374 27.96 -17.93 31.14
N TYR A 375 28.03 -16.77 30.49
CA TYR A 375 29.17 -15.87 30.63
C TYR A 375 29.46 -15.49 32.08
N GLY A 376 28.40 -15.34 32.93
CA GLY A 376 28.54 -15.06 34.36
C GLY A 376 29.10 -16.24 35.20
N GLU A 377 28.78 -17.46 34.79
CA GLU A 377 29.25 -18.69 35.49
C GLU A 377 30.63 -19.13 35.01
N ALA A 378 30.98 -18.86 33.77
CA ALA A 378 32.28 -19.20 33.20
C ALA A 378 33.44 -18.52 33.95
N ALA A 379 33.23 -17.30 34.44
CA ALA A 379 34.23 -16.56 35.23
C ALA A 379 34.54 -17.21 36.61
N SER A 380 33.63 -18.03 37.14
CA SER A 380 33.81 -18.76 38.43
C SER A 380 34.21 -20.22 38.24
N ASN A 381 34.25 -20.72 37.01
CA ASN A 381 34.55 -22.14 36.75
C ASN A 381 36.04 -22.34 36.38
N LEU A 382 36.80 -22.85 37.35
CA LEU A 382 38.25 -23.10 37.22
C LEU A 382 38.63 -24.14 36.14
N SER A 383 37.69 -24.92 35.64
CA SER A 383 37.90 -25.93 34.58
C SER A 383 37.57 -25.43 33.15
N CYS A 384 37.03 -24.24 33.02
CA CYS A 384 36.69 -23.65 31.70
C CYS A 384 37.91 -22.94 31.07
N LYS A 385 38.40 -23.43 29.96
CA LYS A 385 39.36 -22.71 29.12
C LYS A 385 38.57 -22.07 27.98
N TYR A 386 38.51 -20.73 27.95
CA TYR A 386 37.78 -20.00 26.88
C TYR A 386 38.29 -20.35 25.49
N LEU A 387 37.37 -20.62 24.56
CA LEU A 387 37.66 -20.72 23.15
C LEU A 387 38.03 -19.34 22.62
N LYS A 388 39.30 -19.13 22.28
CA LYS A 388 39.76 -17.86 21.74
C LYS A 388 39.51 -17.76 20.24
N VAL A 389 39.27 -16.56 19.77
CA VAL A 389 39.17 -16.25 18.33
C VAL A 389 40.47 -16.66 17.61
N SER A 390 41.64 -16.57 18.29
CA SER A 390 42.93 -17.04 17.75
C SER A 390 43.01 -18.55 17.51
N ASP A 391 42.18 -19.35 18.14
CA ASP A 391 42.20 -20.81 18.02
C ASP A 391 41.37 -21.29 16.82
N LEU A 392 40.59 -20.38 16.17
CA LEU A 392 39.82 -20.64 14.96
C LEU A 392 40.67 -20.59 13.68
N ARG A 393 40.20 -21.23 12.62
CA ARG A 393 40.78 -21.12 11.29
C ARG A 393 40.68 -19.70 10.73
N PRO A 394 41.58 -19.24 9.86
CA PRO A 394 41.56 -17.84 9.39
C PRO A 394 40.27 -17.38 8.75
N SER A 395 39.54 -18.26 8.04
CA SER A 395 38.24 -17.98 7.45
C SER A 395 37.13 -17.79 8.47
N GLU A 396 37.18 -18.51 9.59
CA GLU A 396 36.21 -18.46 10.65
C GLU A 396 36.44 -17.25 11.58
N ARG A 397 37.70 -16.84 11.77
CA ARG A 397 38.04 -15.64 12.55
C ARG A 397 37.35 -14.40 12.01
N GLN A 398 37.46 -14.17 10.71
CA GLN A 398 36.86 -13.00 10.08
C GLN A 398 35.34 -12.97 10.22
N GLN A 399 34.69 -14.14 10.13
CA GLN A 399 33.25 -14.27 10.32
C GLN A 399 32.81 -13.95 11.75
N VAL A 400 33.54 -14.48 12.75
CA VAL A 400 33.24 -14.22 14.18
C VAL A 400 33.55 -12.78 14.57
N GLU A 401 34.60 -12.15 14.01
CA GLU A 401 34.93 -10.74 14.25
C GLU A 401 33.88 -9.79 13.65
N THR A 402 33.33 -10.11 12.48
CA THR A 402 32.26 -9.34 11.87
C THR A 402 30.88 -9.64 12.48
N GLY A 403 30.74 -10.73 13.20
CA GLY A 403 29.48 -11.24 13.78
C GLY A 403 28.73 -12.09 12.77
N LEU A 404 28.53 -13.37 13.11
CA LEU A 404 27.68 -14.26 12.33
C LEU A 404 26.22 -13.88 12.56
N PRO A 405 25.41 -13.73 11.50
CA PRO A 405 23.98 -13.45 11.66
C PRO A 405 23.33 -14.62 12.41
N GLY A 406 22.66 -14.29 13.49
CA GLY A 406 21.85 -15.22 14.27
C GLY A 406 20.38 -14.75 14.28
N GLY A 407 19.54 -15.55 14.88
CA GLY A 407 18.14 -15.25 15.10
C GLY A 407 17.74 -15.68 16.49
N THR A 408 17.30 -16.92 16.61
CA THR A 408 17.02 -17.57 17.90
C THR A 408 18.30 -18.10 18.55
N LEU A 409 18.23 -18.41 19.85
CA LEU A 409 19.37 -19.00 20.55
C LEU A 409 19.80 -20.34 19.92
N ASP A 410 18.86 -21.18 19.50
CA ASP A 410 19.12 -22.46 18.87
C ASP A 410 19.85 -22.31 17.53
N GLU A 411 19.51 -21.28 16.73
CA GLU A 411 20.21 -20.95 15.48
C GLU A 411 21.62 -20.40 15.73
N ALA A 412 21.86 -19.74 16.85
CA ALA A 412 23.19 -19.24 17.21
C ALA A 412 24.10 -20.36 17.81
N ILE A 413 23.50 -21.46 18.26
CA ILE A 413 24.24 -22.63 18.81
C ILE A 413 24.58 -23.64 17.70
N GLY A 414 23.75 -23.78 16.66
CA GLY A 414 23.92 -24.73 15.54
C GLY A 414 24.91 -24.25 14.50
#